data_d62933f024beba11169963fc521d0f54
#
_entry.id   d62933f024beba11169963fc521d0f54
#
_cell.length_a   1.000
_cell.length_b   1.000
_cell.length_c   1.000
_cell.angle_alpha   90.00
_cell.angle_beta   90.00
_cell.angle_gamma   90.00
#
_symmetry.space_group_name_H-M   'P 1'
#
loop_
_entity.id
_entity.type
_entity.pdbx_description
1 polymer ?
#
loop_
_entity_poly.entity_id
_entity_poly.type
_entity_poly.pdbx_seq_one_letter_code
_entity_poly.pdbx_strand_id
1 'polypeptide(L)' 'PAADLPEKPAPAVTLPDPGLWEAVGKLPPKQRAAVVLRFVSDLPFRQVGRILDISEAAARQNVHEGIAHLRREYADDEL' A
#
# COMPACT_ATOMS: atom_id res chain seq x y z
N PRO A 1 2.67 27.65 19.76
CA PRO A 1 2.81 27.18 19.55
C PRO A 1 2.61 26.18 18.95
N ALA A 2 2.17 25.92 19.07
CA ALA A 2 2.04 24.97 18.59
C ALA A 2 2.38 24.75 17.57
N ALA A 3 2.27 25.29 17.46
CA ALA A 3 2.62 25.10 16.54
C ALA A 3 3.50 24.32 16.38
N ASP A 4 3.74 24.28 16.78
CA ASP A 4 4.57 23.60 16.56
C ASP A 4 4.43 22.40 16.16
N LEU A 5 3.99 22.13 15.99
CA LEU A 5 4.00 21.06 15.67
C LEU A 5 4.16 20.55 14.73
N PRO A 6 4.20 20.31 14.33
CA PRO A 6 4.48 19.69 13.65
C PRO A 6 4.71 19.32 12.80
N GLU A 7 4.81 19.61 12.56
CA GLU A 7 5.14 19.34 11.89
C GLU A 7 5.59 18.52 11.40
N LYS A 8 5.77 18.17 11.19
CA LYS A 8 6.31 17.41 10.72
C LYS A 8 6.09 16.49 10.43
N PRO A 9 6.16 16.26 10.18
CA PRO A 9 6.40 15.27 9.96
C PRO A 9 5.85 14.47 9.28
N ALA A 10 5.31 14.40 9.04
CA ALA A 10 4.76 13.56 8.26
C ALA A 10 5.37 13.43 6.99
N PRO A 11 6.48 13.55 6.92
CA PRO A 11 7.15 13.36 5.70
C PRO A 11 6.96 12.00 5.18
N ALA A 12 6.90 11.09 6.04
CA ALA A 12 6.80 9.74 5.61
C ALA A 12 5.56 9.52 4.82
N VAL A 13 4.64 10.38 4.95
CA VAL A 13 3.41 10.20 4.28
C VAL A 13 3.39 10.86 2.94
N THR A 14 4.43 11.51 2.62
CA THR A 14 4.51 12.14 1.34
C THR A 14 4.37 11.10 0.25
N LEU A 15 3.45 11.29 -0.63
CA LEU A 15 3.25 10.38 -1.72
C LEU A 15 4.31 10.62 -2.75
N PRO A 16 5.07 9.59 -3.06
CA PRO A 16 6.14 9.76 -4.02
C PRO A 16 5.63 10.05 -5.41
N ASP A 17 4.45 9.57 -5.73
CA ASP A 17 4.00 9.62 -7.10
C ASP A 17 2.50 9.50 -7.16
N PRO A 18 1.81 10.55 -7.63
CA PRO A 18 0.36 10.47 -7.75
C PRO A 18 -0.11 9.36 -8.65
N GLY A 19 0.66 9.04 -9.70
CA GLY A 19 0.29 7.96 -10.60
C GLY A 19 0.31 6.62 -9.89
N LEU A 20 1.25 6.43 -8.99
CA LEU A 20 1.32 5.19 -8.23
C LEU A 20 0.09 5.03 -7.36
N TRP A 21 -0.33 6.08 -6.68
CA TRP A 21 -1.49 6.01 -5.83
C TRP A 21 -2.76 5.79 -6.62
N GLU A 22 -2.82 6.35 -7.80
CA GLU A 22 -3.95 6.11 -8.67
C GLU A 22 -3.99 4.63 -9.07
N ALA A 23 -2.84 4.06 -9.39
CA ALA A 23 -2.77 2.65 -9.73
C ALA A 23 -3.15 1.76 -8.56
N VAL A 24 -2.74 2.13 -7.35
CA VAL A 24 -3.13 1.39 -6.17
C VAL A 24 -4.65 1.40 -6.02
N GLY A 25 -5.27 2.53 -6.29
CA GLY A 25 -6.72 2.64 -6.19
C GLY A 25 -7.46 1.74 -7.15
N LYS A 26 -6.81 1.30 -8.22
CA LYS A 26 -7.44 0.44 -9.20
C LYS A 26 -7.30 -1.04 -8.89
N LEU A 27 -6.55 -1.38 -7.86
CA LEU A 27 -6.38 -2.78 -7.50
C LEU A 27 -7.69 -3.35 -6.97
N PRO A 28 -7.89 -4.67 -7.13
CA PRO A 28 -9.02 -5.31 -6.47
C PRO A 28 -8.98 -5.03 -4.96
N PRO A 29 -10.13 -4.96 -4.31
CA PRO A 29 -10.18 -4.48 -2.92
C PRO A 29 -9.24 -5.19 -1.96
N LYS A 30 -9.16 -6.51 -2.02
CA LYS A 30 -8.31 -7.22 -1.09
C LYS A 30 -6.83 -7.00 -1.38
N GLN A 31 -6.47 -6.94 -2.63
CA GLN A 31 -5.09 -6.65 -3.00
C GLN A 31 -4.72 -5.24 -2.59
N ARG A 32 -5.63 -4.30 -2.84
CA ARG A 32 -5.38 -2.91 -2.47
C ARG A 32 -5.17 -2.78 -0.97
N ALA A 33 -6.07 -3.39 -0.19
CA ALA A 33 -5.95 -3.32 1.26
C ALA A 33 -4.67 -3.96 1.75
N ALA A 34 -4.32 -5.12 1.20
CA ALA A 34 -3.13 -5.82 1.63
C ALA A 34 -1.87 -5.01 1.32
N VAL A 35 -1.81 -4.43 0.13
CA VAL A 35 -0.65 -3.63 -0.25
C VAL A 35 -0.52 -2.41 0.65
N VAL A 36 -1.63 -1.71 0.89
CA VAL A 36 -1.59 -0.53 1.74
C VAL A 36 -1.19 -0.89 3.16
N LEU A 37 -1.77 -1.94 3.72
CA LEU A 37 -1.43 -2.32 5.09
C LEU A 37 0.02 -2.74 5.19
N ARG A 38 0.53 -3.42 4.19
CA ARG A 38 1.90 -3.90 4.24
C ARG A 38 2.92 -2.78 4.09
N PHE A 39 2.69 -1.87 3.17
CA PHE A 39 3.71 -0.88 2.82
C PHE A 39 3.47 0.51 3.39
N VAL A 40 2.24 0.92 3.54
CA VAL A 40 1.98 2.23 4.12
C VAL A 40 1.92 2.14 5.64
N SER A 41 1.23 1.13 6.15
CA SER A 41 1.13 0.93 7.59
C SER A 41 2.29 0.10 8.14
N ASP A 42 3.10 -0.46 7.25
CA ASP A 42 4.31 -1.20 7.63
C ASP A 42 4.02 -2.37 8.55
N LEU A 43 2.99 -3.13 8.23
CA LEU A 43 2.59 -4.27 9.05
C LEU A 43 3.13 -5.57 8.47
N PRO A 44 3.48 -6.53 9.34
CA PRO A 44 3.90 -7.85 8.85
C PRO A 44 2.70 -8.60 8.26
N PHE A 45 2.99 -9.56 7.42
CA PHE A 45 1.92 -10.31 6.75
C PHE A 45 0.93 -10.94 7.72
N ARG A 46 1.42 -11.38 8.88
CA ARG A 46 0.52 -11.98 9.87
C ARG A 46 -0.52 -10.97 10.32
N GLN A 47 -0.09 -9.75 10.56
CA GLN A 47 -0.99 -8.71 11.00
C GLN A 47 -1.96 -8.32 9.89
N VAL A 48 -1.43 -8.23 8.67
CA VAL A 48 -2.27 -7.93 7.52
C VAL A 48 -3.37 -8.98 7.40
N GLY A 49 -3.00 -10.25 7.58
CA GLY A 49 -3.98 -11.32 7.52
C GLY A 49 -5.05 -11.19 8.59
N ARG A 50 -4.65 -10.81 9.80
CA ARG A 50 -5.61 -10.62 10.88
C ARG A 50 -6.61 -9.54 10.56
N ILE A 51 -6.12 -8.41 10.09
CA ILE A 51 -6.98 -7.28 9.80
C ILE A 51 -7.95 -7.62 8.68
N LEU A 52 -7.50 -8.34 7.68
CA LEU A 52 -8.33 -8.68 6.54
C LEU A 52 -9.10 -9.99 6.73
N ASP A 53 -8.88 -10.65 7.87
CA ASP A 53 -9.56 -11.90 8.16
C ASP A 53 -9.23 -12.98 7.13
N ILE A 54 -7.96 -13.07 6.81
CA ILE A 54 -7.45 -14.10 5.91
C ILE A 54 -6.18 -14.66 6.52
N SER A 55 -5.68 -15.75 5.97
CA SER A 55 -4.47 -16.35 6.50
C SER A 55 -3.27 -15.51 6.15
N GLU A 56 -2.17 -15.73 6.86
CA GLU A 56 -0.93 -15.04 6.55
C GLU A 56 -0.48 -15.35 5.12
N ALA A 57 -0.64 -16.61 4.71
CA ALA A 57 -0.26 -16.99 3.35
C ALA A 57 -1.12 -16.26 2.33
N ALA A 58 -2.41 -16.13 2.61
CA ALA A 58 -3.29 -15.41 1.70
C ALA A 58 -2.94 -13.93 1.66
N ALA A 59 -2.56 -13.37 2.80
CA ALA A 59 -2.15 -11.98 2.83
C ALA A 59 -0.91 -11.77 1.97
N ARG A 60 0.07 -12.66 2.10
CA ARG A 60 1.27 -12.59 1.29
C ARG A 60 0.94 -12.70 -0.19
N GLN A 61 0.04 -13.61 -0.52
CA GLN A 61 -0.35 -13.81 -1.91
C GLN A 61 -1.02 -12.54 -2.47
N ASN A 62 -1.90 -11.93 -1.69
CA ASN A 62 -2.56 -10.72 -2.13
C ASN A 62 -1.58 -9.58 -2.35
N VAL A 63 -0.58 -9.47 -1.49
CA VAL A 63 0.43 -8.44 -1.67
C VAL A 63 1.23 -8.71 -2.95
N HIS A 64 1.63 -9.96 -3.16
CA HIS A 64 2.39 -10.32 -4.34
C HIS A 64 1.61 -10.01 -5.63
N GLU A 65 0.35 -10.38 -5.63
CA GLU A 65 -0.49 -10.14 -6.80
C GLU A 65 -0.72 -8.65 -7.01
N GLY A 66 -0.90 -7.92 -5.91
CA GLY A 66 -1.08 -6.49 -6.01
C GLY A 66 0.15 -5.80 -6.59
N ILE A 67 1.32 -6.22 -6.11
CA ILE A 67 2.56 -5.66 -6.61
C ILE A 67 2.75 -5.98 -8.11
N ALA A 68 2.45 -7.21 -8.49
CA ALA A 68 2.59 -7.59 -9.89
C ALA A 68 1.65 -6.76 -10.77
N HIS A 69 0.46 -6.54 -10.28
CA HIS A 69 -0.51 -5.72 -10.98
C HIS A 69 -0.01 -4.29 -11.13
N LEU A 70 0.52 -3.75 -10.04
CA LEU A 70 1.06 -2.39 -10.07
C LEU A 70 2.21 -2.27 -11.05
N ARG A 71 3.07 -3.25 -11.10
CA ARG A 71 4.19 -3.21 -12.01
C ARG A 71 3.73 -3.15 -13.46
N ARG A 72 2.72 -3.92 -13.80
CA ARG A 72 2.22 -3.90 -15.15
C ARG A 72 1.60 -2.57 -15.49
N GLU A 73 0.73 -2.09 -14.62
CA GLU A 73 0.03 -0.84 -14.88
C GLU A 73 0.97 0.34 -14.89
N TYR A 74 1.82 0.39 -13.89
CA TYR A 74 2.72 1.52 -13.74
C TYR A 74 3.78 1.55 -14.82
N ALA A 75 4.29 0.38 -15.16
CA ALA A 75 5.30 0.30 -16.22
C ALA A 75 4.69 0.67 -17.56
N ASP A 76 3.47 0.24 -17.80
CA ASP A 76 2.79 0.57 -19.04
C ASP A 76 2.62 2.06 -19.18
N ASP A 77 2.29 2.73 -18.08
CA ASP A 77 2.13 4.17 -18.10
C ASP A 77 3.43 4.87 -18.42
N GLU A 78 4.52 4.27 -18.02
CA GLU A 78 5.83 4.86 -18.25
C GLU A 78 6.23 4.78 -19.71
N LEU A 79 5.71 3.84 -20.40
CA LEU A 79 6.04 3.67 -21.80
C LEU A 79 5.21 4.58 -22.67
#